data_70a33164a587ae4ae6eb47e71b5d977c
#
_entry.id   70a33164a587ae4ae6eb47e71b5d977c
#
_cell.length_a   1.000
_cell.length_b   1.000
_cell.length_c   1.000
_cell.angle_alpha   90.00
_cell.angle_beta   90.00
_cell.angle_gamma   90.00
#
_symmetry.space_group_name_H-M   'P 1'
#
loop_
_entity.id
_entity.type
_entity.pdbx_description
1 polymer ?
#
loop_
_entity_poly.entity_id
_entity_poly.type
_entity_poly.pdbx_seq_one_letter_code
_entity_poly.pdbx_strand_id
1 'polypeptide(L)'
;MPVVEESLPIRAPQQPLFDLAQDYRLRLKWDPFLRDMRFLDDAREAAVGVRVWVKAWTGLTMVVEYVVLNRPEVVAMRMVEGPFFLQQFAGSWRFRPHPNGSTEVIFRYVFETRWRRLRWLFDPIVGWVFGRDIRERLWGLKRGVEGSGLLAVRDPP
;
A
#
# COMPACT_ATOMS: atom_id res chain seq x y z
N MET A 1 -5.00 -18.92 -3.35
CA MET A 1 -5.33 -17.58 -2.79
C MET A 1 -5.42 -16.58 -3.94
N PRO A 2 -6.51 -15.83 -4.06
CA PRO A 2 -6.62 -14.81 -5.09
C PRO A 2 -5.52 -13.75 -4.98
N VAL A 3 -5.07 -13.27 -6.12
CA VAL A 3 -4.05 -12.23 -6.26
C VAL A 3 -4.61 -11.12 -7.12
N VAL A 4 -4.46 -9.88 -6.65
CA VAL A 4 -4.78 -8.68 -7.42
C VAL A 4 -3.52 -7.84 -7.53
N GLU A 5 -3.12 -7.51 -8.74
CA GLU A 5 -1.89 -6.76 -9.00
C GLU A 5 -2.16 -5.71 -10.08
N GLU A 6 -1.66 -4.52 -9.85
CA GLU A 6 -1.69 -3.42 -10.81
C GLU A 6 -0.35 -2.70 -10.77
N SER A 7 0.03 -2.09 -11.88
CA SER A 7 1.25 -1.30 -11.97
C SER A 7 1.02 0.00 -12.72
N LEU A 8 1.87 0.98 -12.43
CA LEU A 8 1.79 2.31 -13.04
C LEU A 8 3.18 2.94 -13.08
N PRO A 9 3.62 3.48 -14.25
CA PRO A 9 4.85 4.25 -14.30
C PRO A 9 4.66 5.63 -13.69
N ILE A 10 5.62 6.06 -12.85
CA ILE A 10 5.62 7.38 -12.21
C ILE A 10 6.93 8.08 -12.53
N ARG A 11 6.86 9.35 -12.90
CA ARG A 11 8.00 10.18 -13.26
C ARG A 11 8.76 10.65 -12.02
N ALA A 12 9.46 9.73 -11.39
CA ALA A 12 10.30 10.02 -10.23
C ALA A 12 11.37 8.93 -10.08
N PRO A 13 12.53 9.26 -9.48
CA PRO A 13 13.54 8.28 -9.16
C PRO A 13 13.03 7.29 -8.11
N GLN A 14 13.58 6.07 -8.12
CA GLN A 14 13.15 4.97 -7.27
C GLN A 14 13.22 5.30 -5.77
N GLN A 15 14.35 5.77 -5.28
CA GLN A 15 14.54 5.96 -3.84
C GLN A 15 13.67 7.07 -3.25
N PRO A 16 13.61 8.29 -3.83
CA PRO A 16 12.71 9.32 -3.32
C PRO A 16 11.24 8.88 -3.34
N LEU A 17 10.83 8.14 -4.36
CA LEU A 17 9.47 7.65 -4.50
C LEU A 17 9.15 6.59 -3.43
N PHE A 18 10.07 5.65 -3.20
CA PHE A 18 9.94 4.66 -2.14
C PHE A 18 9.81 5.34 -0.77
N ASP A 19 10.69 6.28 -0.48
CA ASP A 19 10.70 6.97 0.80
C ASP A 19 9.43 7.79 1.01
N LEU A 20 8.92 8.45 -0.04
CA LEU A 20 7.63 9.16 0.01
C LEU A 20 6.48 8.20 0.34
N ALA A 21 6.45 7.04 -0.30
CA ALA A 21 5.40 6.03 -0.06
C ALA A 21 5.44 5.49 1.38
N GLN A 22 6.59 5.51 2.04
CA GLN A 22 6.75 5.07 3.42
C GLN A 22 6.69 6.22 4.45
N ASP A 23 6.60 7.46 4.01
CA ASP A 23 6.50 8.61 4.90
C ASP A 23 5.05 8.82 5.37
N TYR A 24 4.75 8.41 6.59
CA TYR A 24 3.39 8.45 7.13
C TYR A 24 2.86 9.88 7.35
N ARG A 25 3.75 10.87 7.47
CA ARG A 25 3.33 12.28 7.55
C ARG A 25 2.67 12.76 6.26
N LEU A 26 3.11 12.20 5.12
CA LEU A 26 2.62 12.57 3.80
C LEU A 26 1.64 11.53 3.22
N ARG A 27 1.55 10.34 3.81
CA ARG A 27 0.75 9.24 3.29
C ARG A 27 -0.70 9.62 3.06
N LEU A 28 -1.33 10.27 4.01
CA LEU A 28 -2.74 10.66 3.92
C LEU A 28 -3.01 11.75 2.89
N LYS A 29 -1.97 12.46 2.44
CA LYS A 29 -2.10 13.51 1.41
C LYS A 29 -2.27 12.95 0.01
N TRP A 30 -1.75 11.76 -0.26
CA TRP A 30 -1.81 11.17 -1.59
C TRP A 30 -2.59 9.86 -1.66
N ASP A 31 -2.73 9.13 -0.57
CA ASP A 31 -3.38 7.82 -0.56
C ASP A 31 -4.88 7.94 -0.28
N PRO A 32 -5.74 7.80 -1.31
CA PRO A 32 -7.18 8.00 -1.15
C PRO A 32 -7.87 6.88 -0.37
N PHE A 33 -7.22 5.74 -0.21
CA PHE A 33 -7.75 4.61 0.54
C PHE A 33 -7.71 4.83 2.05
N LEU A 34 -6.69 5.53 2.54
CA LEU A 34 -6.44 5.69 3.96
C LEU A 34 -7.12 6.93 4.53
N ARG A 35 -7.84 6.75 5.61
CA ARG A 35 -8.41 7.82 6.42
C ARG A 35 -7.52 8.15 7.62
N ASP A 36 -6.89 7.13 8.21
CA ASP A 36 -5.96 7.29 9.32
C ASP A 36 -4.98 6.11 9.35
N MET A 37 -3.79 6.34 9.88
CA MET A 37 -2.81 5.30 10.13
C MET A 37 -1.82 5.73 11.20
N ARG A 38 -1.35 4.75 11.98
CA ARG A 38 -0.38 5.00 13.06
C ARG A 38 0.44 3.77 13.37
N PHE A 39 1.67 3.98 13.77
CA PHE A 39 2.51 2.92 14.33
C PHE A 39 2.00 2.47 15.69
N LEU A 40 2.13 1.18 15.97
CA LEU A 40 1.80 0.59 17.25
C LEU A 40 3.09 0.28 18.04
N ASP A 41 2.92 -0.07 19.32
CA ASP A 41 4.01 -0.52 20.21
C ASP A 41 5.17 0.49 20.31
N ASP A 42 4.84 1.79 20.33
CA ASP A 42 5.80 2.90 20.43
C ASP A 42 6.82 2.98 19.28
N ALA A 43 6.57 2.28 18.18
CA ALA A 43 7.41 2.36 17.00
C ALA A 43 7.31 3.76 16.36
N ARG A 44 8.45 4.27 15.86
CA ARG A 44 8.54 5.59 15.25
C ARG A 44 8.82 5.56 13.76
N GLU A 45 9.25 4.40 13.26
CA GLU A 45 9.58 4.21 11.85
C GLU A 45 9.25 2.78 11.40
N ALA A 46 9.15 2.60 10.08
CA ALA A 46 8.93 1.29 9.49
C ALA A 46 10.17 0.40 9.65
N ALA A 47 9.96 -0.81 10.12
CA ALA A 47 10.96 -1.87 10.20
C ALA A 47 10.25 -3.23 10.21
N VAL A 48 10.94 -4.29 9.81
CA VAL A 48 10.38 -5.65 9.89
C VAL A 48 9.95 -5.95 11.33
N GLY A 49 8.74 -6.48 11.50
CA GLY A 49 8.13 -6.75 12.79
C GLY A 49 7.31 -5.60 13.38
N VAL A 50 7.44 -4.39 12.84
CA VAL A 50 6.63 -3.25 13.28
C VAL A 50 5.19 -3.41 12.83
N ARG A 51 4.25 -3.16 13.75
CA ARG A 51 2.82 -3.19 13.46
C ARG A 51 2.27 -1.80 13.27
N VAL A 52 1.27 -1.70 12.37
CA VAL A 52 0.62 -0.45 12.01
C VAL A 52 -0.89 -0.66 12.04
N TRP A 53 -1.59 0.23 12.71
CA TRP A 53 -3.04 0.31 12.64
C TRP A 53 -3.43 1.24 11.48
N VAL A 54 -4.35 0.76 10.64
CA VAL A 54 -4.85 1.52 9.49
C VAL A 54 -6.37 1.55 9.50
N LYS A 55 -6.92 2.67 9.07
CA LYS A 55 -8.36 2.86 8.87
C LYS A 55 -8.61 3.30 7.43
N ALA A 56 -9.43 2.54 6.73
CA ALA A 56 -9.85 2.86 5.37
C ALA A 56 -10.93 3.96 5.37
N TRP A 57 -11.13 4.60 4.23
CA TRP A 57 -12.20 5.58 4.03
C TRP A 57 -13.59 5.00 4.33
N THR A 58 -13.78 3.71 4.16
CA THR A 58 -15.02 2.98 4.48
C THR A 58 -15.28 2.86 5.98
N GLY A 59 -14.30 3.16 6.83
CA GLY A 59 -14.35 2.95 8.27
C GLY A 59 -13.81 1.60 8.72
N LEU A 60 -13.54 0.66 7.82
CA LEU A 60 -12.92 -0.61 8.16
C LEU A 60 -11.49 -0.40 8.68
N THR A 61 -11.12 -1.16 9.70
CA THR A 61 -9.81 -1.09 10.32
C THR A 61 -9.04 -2.38 10.16
N MET A 62 -7.71 -2.28 10.17
CA MET A 62 -6.81 -3.42 10.04
C MET A 62 -5.53 -3.13 10.82
N VAL A 63 -4.95 -4.14 11.42
CA VAL A 63 -3.58 -4.11 11.92
C VAL A 63 -2.73 -4.95 11.00
N VAL A 64 -1.68 -4.35 10.48
CA VAL A 64 -0.72 -5.00 9.58
C VAL A 64 0.67 -4.97 10.20
N GLU A 65 1.50 -5.93 9.82
CA GLU A 65 2.88 -6.07 10.28
C GLU A 65 3.81 -6.06 9.07
N TYR A 66 4.90 -5.30 9.15
CA TYR A 66 5.94 -5.34 8.14
C TYR A 66 6.65 -6.68 8.15
N VAL A 67 6.66 -7.38 7.03
CA VAL A 67 7.34 -8.69 6.88
C VAL A 67 8.53 -8.60 5.94
N VAL A 68 8.53 -7.65 5.02
CA VAL A 68 9.68 -7.35 4.14
C VAL A 68 9.84 -5.83 4.09
N LEU A 69 11.06 -5.37 4.26
CA LEU A 69 11.43 -3.98 4.04
C LEU A 69 12.83 -3.93 3.44
N ASN A 70 12.91 -3.97 2.13
CA ASN A 70 14.15 -3.90 1.37
C ASN A 70 14.18 -2.59 0.57
N ARG A 71 14.78 -1.55 1.15
CA ARG A 71 14.87 -0.22 0.54
C ARG A 71 15.87 -0.21 -0.60
N PRO A 72 15.58 0.43 -1.71
CA PRO A 72 14.32 1.11 -2.10
C PRO A 72 13.43 0.25 -3.01
N GLU A 73 13.50 -1.06 -2.93
CA GLU A 73 12.90 -1.97 -3.91
C GLU A 73 11.52 -2.47 -3.53
N VAL A 74 11.34 -2.95 -2.31
CA VAL A 74 10.10 -3.63 -1.93
C VAL A 74 9.78 -3.46 -0.45
N VAL A 75 8.49 -3.32 -0.18
CA VAL A 75 7.92 -3.41 1.15
C VAL A 75 6.70 -4.32 1.10
N ALA A 76 6.59 -5.22 2.07
CA ALA A 76 5.45 -6.11 2.18
C ALA A 76 4.95 -6.16 3.63
N MET A 77 3.64 -6.24 3.75
CA MET A 77 2.94 -6.26 5.03
C MET A 77 1.90 -7.37 5.01
N ARG A 78 1.67 -7.98 6.18
CA ARG A 78 0.61 -8.97 6.36
C ARG A 78 -0.40 -8.49 7.39
N MET A 79 -1.64 -8.93 7.26
CA MET A 79 -2.69 -8.67 8.24
C MET A 79 -2.45 -9.50 9.51
N VAL A 80 -2.51 -8.83 10.65
CA VAL A 80 -2.53 -9.43 11.99
C VAL A 80 -3.97 -9.47 12.51
N GLU A 81 -4.69 -8.37 12.36
CA GLU A 81 -6.10 -8.25 12.67
C GLU A 81 -6.79 -7.50 11.54
N GLY A 82 -8.02 -7.83 11.24
CA GLY A 82 -8.71 -7.17 10.14
C GLY A 82 -10.21 -7.46 10.07
N PRO A 83 -10.84 -7.05 8.96
CA PRO A 83 -12.27 -7.21 8.75
C PRO A 83 -12.71 -8.68 8.86
N PHE A 84 -13.91 -8.88 9.35
CA PHE A 84 -14.44 -10.23 9.61
C PHE A 84 -14.53 -11.12 8.37
N PHE A 85 -14.63 -10.55 7.17
CA PHE A 85 -14.74 -11.31 5.91
C PHE A 85 -13.38 -11.81 5.38
N LEU A 86 -12.27 -11.29 5.91
CA LEU A 86 -10.93 -11.73 5.54
C LEU A 86 -10.38 -12.73 6.55
N GLN A 87 -9.86 -13.83 6.05
CA GLN A 87 -9.09 -14.77 6.85
C GLN A 87 -7.60 -14.46 6.80
N GLN A 88 -7.09 -14.12 5.62
CA GLN A 88 -5.71 -13.70 5.39
C GLN A 88 -5.67 -12.55 4.40
N PHE A 89 -4.68 -11.69 4.58
CA PHE A 89 -4.42 -10.60 3.65
C PHE A 89 -2.95 -10.20 3.76
N ALA A 90 -2.34 -9.95 2.62
CA ALA A 90 -1.01 -9.38 2.52
C ALA A 90 -0.97 -8.39 1.35
N GLY A 91 -0.22 -7.30 1.53
CA GLY A 91 -0.01 -6.31 0.50
C GLY A 91 1.47 -6.05 0.30
N SER A 92 1.87 -5.75 -0.92
CA SER A 92 3.24 -5.36 -1.22
C SER A 92 3.30 -4.23 -2.23
N TRP A 93 4.28 -3.35 -2.04
CA TRP A 93 4.68 -2.33 -2.99
C TRP A 93 6.06 -2.69 -3.51
N ARG A 94 6.22 -2.69 -4.83
CA ARG A 94 7.50 -2.89 -5.48
C ARG A 94 7.81 -1.71 -6.39
N PHE A 95 9.05 -1.23 -6.33
CA PHE A 95 9.51 -0.06 -7.07
C PHE A 95 10.64 -0.51 -7.99
N ARG A 96 10.39 -0.47 -9.30
CA ARG A 96 11.34 -0.93 -10.31
C ARG A 96 11.81 0.25 -11.16
N PRO A 97 13.11 0.62 -11.09
CA PRO A 97 13.60 1.75 -11.86
C PRO A 97 13.66 1.42 -13.34
N HIS A 98 13.42 2.43 -14.18
CA HIS A 98 13.62 2.39 -15.62
C HIS A 98 14.79 3.28 -16.03
N PRO A 99 15.45 2.96 -17.19
CA PRO A 99 16.57 3.77 -17.68
C PRO A 99 16.25 5.24 -17.96
N ASN A 100 14.99 5.56 -18.23
CA ASN A 100 14.53 6.94 -18.50
C ASN A 100 14.33 7.81 -17.24
N GLY A 101 14.69 7.30 -16.05
CA GLY A 101 14.53 8.02 -14.79
C GLY A 101 13.16 7.92 -14.14
N SER A 102 12.21 7.22 -14.76
CA SER A 102 10.92 6.91 -14.14
C SER A 102 11.00 5.61 -13.31
N THR A 103 9.98 5.34 -12.53
CA THR A 103 9.86 4.13 -11.73
C THR A 103 8.52 3.46 -12.00
N GLU A 104 8.53 2.18 -12.30
CA GLU A 104 7.32 1.37 -12.32
C GLU A 104 6.98 0.99 -10.88
N VAL A 105 5.80 1.38 -10.43
CA VAL A 105 5.29 1.02 -9.11
C VAL A 105 4.27 -0.09 -9.27
N ILE A 106 4.53 -1.22 -8.64
CA ILE A 106 3.68 -2.41 -8.67
C ILE A 106 3.07 -2.59 -7.29
N PHE A 107 1.76 -2.63 -7.23
CA PHE A 107 1.03 -2.84 -5.98
C PHE A 107 0.23 -4.13 -6.08
N ARG A 108 0.41 -5.01 -5.11
CA ARG A 108 -0.15 -6.36 -5.11
C ARG A 108 -0.82 -6.68 -3.80
N TYR A 109 -2.04 -7.25 -3.87
CA TYR A 109 -2.75 -7.86 -2.76
C TYR A 109 -2.86 -9.36 -2.98
N VAL A 110 -2.65 -10.12 -1.91
CA VAL A 110 -2.97 -11.54 -1.83
C VAL A 110 -3.93 -11.70 -0.66
N PHE A 111 -5.04 -12.38 -0.86
CA PHE A 111 -6.04 -12.48 0.18
C PHE A 111 -6.76 -13.83 0.18
N GLU A 112 -7.41 -14.13 1.30
CA GLU A 112 -8.27 -15.28 1.46
C GLU A 112 -9.51 -14.85 2.23
N THR A 113 -10.69 -15.10 1.65
CA THR A 113 -11.96 -14.84 2.33
C THR A 113 -12.27 -15.95 3.32
N ARG A 114 -12.99 -15.61 4.39
CA ARG A 114 -13.27 -16.54 5.50
C ARG A 114 -14.19 -17.70 5.08
N TRP A 115 -15.09 -17.49 4.16
CA TRP A 115 -16.11 -18.48 3.77
C TRP A 115 -15.61 -19.40 2.66
N ARG A 116 -14.92 -20.47 3.02
CA ARG A 116 -14.33 -21.43 2.07
C ARG A 116 -15.32 -21.97 1.04
N ARG A 117 -16.56 -22.28 1.47
CA ARG A 117 -17.59 -22.86 0.59
C ARG A 117 -18.21 -21.85 -0.37
N LEU A 118 -18.06 -20.54 -0.09
CA LEU A 118 -18.64 -19.46 -0.87
C LEU A 118 -17.57 -18.61 -1.58
N ARG A 119 -16.33 -19.11 -1.67
CA ARG A 119 -15.22 -18.38 -2.31
C ARG A 119 -15.53 -18.06 -3.77
N TRP A 120 -16.16 -18.98 -4.48
CA TRP A 120 -16.53 -18.77 -5.87
C TRP A 120 -17.41 -17.53 -6.07
N LEU A 121 -18.16 -17.13 -5.05
CA LEU A 121 -19.03 -15.95 -5.06
C LEU A 121 -18.32 -14.71 -4.51
N PHE A 122 -17.63 -14.85 -3.37
CA PHE A 122 -17.04 -13.71 -2.66
C PHE A 122 -15.67 -13.28 -3.20
N ASP A 123 -14.82 -14.23 -3.60
CA ASP A 123 -13.47 -13.88 -4.08
C ASP A 123 -13.49 -12.96 -5.31
N PRO A 124 -14.35 -13.16 -6.33
CA PRO A 124 -14.42 -12.21 -7.44
C PRO A 124 -14.88 -10.81 -7.03
N ILE A 125 -15.83 -10.71 -6.09
CA ILE A 125 -16.35 -9.42 -5.60
C ILE A 125 -15.25 -8.68 -4.82
N VAL A 126 -14.61 -9.36 -3.86
CA VAL A 126 -13.53 -8.79 -3.05
C VAL A 126 -12.34 -8.43 -3.95
N GLY A 127 -12.01 -9.30 -4.91
CA GLY A 127 -10.94 -9.04 -5.86
C GLY A 127 -11.20 -7.81 -6.73
N TRP A 128 -12.44 -7.60 -7.15
CA TRP A 128 -12.83 -6.40 -7.90
C TRP A 128 -12.68 -5.12 -7.07
N VAL A 129 -13.15 -5.15 -5.81
CA VAL A 129 -13.03 -4.02 -4.88
C VAL A 129 -11.55 -3.72 -4.62
N PHE A 130 -10.75 -4.73 -4.32
CA PHE A 130 -9.31 -4.55 -4.07
C PHE A 130 -8.55 -4.06 -5.31
N GLY A 131 -8.91 -4.54 -6.49
CA GLY A 131 -8.33 -4.05 -7.74
C GLY A 131 -8.61 -2.57 -7.97
N ARG A 132 -9.82 -2.13 -7.68
CA ARG A 132 -10.19 -0.72 -7.71
C ARG A 132 -9.38 0.09 -6.70
N ASP A 133 -9.29 -0.38 -5.46
CA ASP A 133 -8.54 0.30 -4.41
C ASP A 133 -7.05 0.45 -4.79
N ILE A 134 -6.44 -0.62 -5.31
CA ILE A 134 -5.06 -0.59 -5.78
C ILE A 134 -4.86 0.47 -6.87
N ARG A 135 -5.74 0.50 -7.87
CA ARG A 135 -5.66 1.49 -8.96
C ARG A 135 -5.79 2.92 -8.43
N GLU A 136 -6.73 3.17 -7.55
CA GLU A 136 -6.94 4.50 -6.96
C GLU A 136 -5.73 4.94 -6.14
N ARG A 137 -5.11 4.02 -5.40
CA ARG A 137 -3.90 4.30 -4.61
C ARG A 137 -2.69 4.60 -5.49
N LEU A 138 -2.48 3.83 -6.56
CA LEU A 138 -1.41 4.08 -7.53
C LEU A 138 -1.58 5.44 -8.21
N TRP A 139 -2.80 5.75 -8.66
CA TRP A 139 -3.11 7.06 -9.25
C TRP A 139 -2.97 8.20 -8.24
N GLY A 140 -3.31 7.97 -6.97
CA GLY A 140 -3.10 8.93 -5.90
C GLY A 140 -1.62 9.27 -5.73
N LEU A 141 -0.76 8.25 -5.69
CA LEU A 141 0.68 8.44 -5.61
C LEU A 141 1.22 9.21 -6.82
N LYS A 142 0.81 8.80 -8.03
CA LYS A 142 1.21 9.48 -9.27
C LYS A 142 0.80 10.96 -9.29
N ARG A 143 -0.43 11.27 -8.94
CA ARG A 143 -0.92 12.65 -8.85
C ARG A 143 -0.18 13.45 -7.79
N GLY A 144 0.11 12.83 -6.64
CA GLY A 144 0.88 13.47 -5.58
C GLY A 144 2.28 13.85 -6.01
N VAL A 145 2.95 12.99 -6.77
CA VAL A 145 4.31 13.21 -7.26
C VAL A 145 4.34 14.15 -8.47
N GLU A 146 3.57 13.86 -9.50
CA GLU A 146 3.61 14.58 -10.78
C GLU A 146 2.76 15.84 -10.80
N GLY A 147 1.64 15.85 -10.04
CA GLY A 147 0.70 16.97 -10.02
C GLY A 147 0.88 17.93 -8.86
N SER A 148 1.08 17.40 -7.64
CA SER A 148 1.12 18.20 -6.41
C SER A 148 2.53 18.47 -5.87
N GLY A 149 3.57 17.91 -6.49
CA GLY A 149 4.96 18.16 -6.10
C GLY A 149 5.33 17.68 -4.70
N LEU A 150 4.77 16.58 -4.21
CA LEU A 150 5.03 16.09 -2.84
C LEU A 150 6.49 15.73 -2.59
N LEU A 151 7.26 15.35 -3.61
CA LEU A 151 8.70 15.11 -3.45
C LEU A 151 9.47 16.38 -3.09
N ALA A 152 9.09 17.53 -3.66
CA ALA A 152 9.70 18.81 -3.34
C ALA A 152 9.36 19.30 -1.93
N VAL A 153 8.19 18.94 -1.42
CA VAL A 153 7.78 19.23 -0.03
C VAL A 153 8.55 18.37 0.96
N ARG A 154 8.86 17.13 0.57
CA ARG A 154 9.56 16.18 1.42
C ARG A 154 11.01 16.56 1.66
N ASP A 155 11.69 17.08 0.64
CA ASP A 155 13.09 17.52 0.71
C ASP A 155 13.11 19.06 0.80
N PRO A 156 12.98 19.65 2.02
CA PRO A 156 13.08 21.11 2.15
C PRO A 156 14.47 21.59 1.75
N PRO A 157 14.57 22.77 1.16
CA PRO A 157 15.87 23.36 0.75
C PRO A 157 16.81 23.60 1.92
#